data_08d7e1edd91a86d4fa0cf579ede4b361
#
_entry.id   08d7e1edd91a86d4fa0cf579ede4b361
#
_cell.length_a   1.000
_cell.length_b   1.000
_cell.length_c   1.000
_cell.angle_alpha   90.00
_cell.angle_beta   90.00
_cell.angle_gamma   90.00
#
_symmetry.space_group_name_H-M   'P 1'
#
loop_
_entity.id
_entity.type
_entity.pdbx_description
1 polymer ?
#
loop_
_entity_poly.entity_id
_entity_poly.type
_entity_poly.pdbx_seq_one_letter_code
_entity_poly.pdbx_strand_id
1 'polypeptide(L)'
;MPDQIDFVRGDETGLAIPAHAEALREAGAAFLTEAFRTFGSLGPDNAVRRVTEMAPCPGGSTGAKLLLTVEYERPAAGLDDHLFVKFSRDFTDERRDNRGRWEMEPEVPFAALSRLPGFPIRVPRPYFADYHKESGTGLVITERIPFGEGAIEPHRAKCFDHLTLSDPLPHYRAVVTALARLAAAHKSGALSPDINVRFPFDPVAGSADPIRYDEASLRAELDYCHKFAAHAPQLLPEEVRTPEFEARMVRDALRIREHEAAIQRYLTGNRDMIALCHWNAHIDNCFFTRQPGGSLDCGLIDWGRVGQITLGSVLWGGLSAAHHAIWDDHIDDLLALFAAEYHAHGGPLLTARDLEFHLTLHMAAMGVARVLAFPEVILFRLPGCVKAAGPHDPMFDRVEPARNSLHIYTVFLKFWQRRDFGKALDQLLSA
;
A
#
# COMPACT_ATOMS: atom_id res chain seq x y z
N MET A 1 9.32 -14.03 25.49
CA MET A 1 8.17 -13.65 24.65
C MET A 1 7.32 -12.72 25.51
N PRO A 2 6.75 -11.65 25.01
CA PRO A 2 5.78 -10.88 25.78
C PRO A 2 4.64 -11.84 26.17
N ASP A 3 4.04 -11.63 27.36
CA ASP A 3 2.93 -12.41 27.84
C ASP A 3 1.83 -12.42 26.78
N GLN A 4 1.37 -13.59 26.38
CA GLN A 4 0.31 -13.76 25.39
C GLN A 4 -0.98 -13.18 25.99
N ILE A 5 -1.55 -12.20 25.33
CA ILE A 5 -2.83 -11.60 25.70
C ILE A 5 -3.91 -12.33 24.88
N ASP A 6 -4.91 -12.89 25.55
CA ASP A 6 -6.03 -13.56 24.86
C ASP A 6 -7.11 -12.55 24.46
N PHE A 7 -7.49 -11.64 25.36
CA PHE A 7 -8.53 -10.64 25.15
C PHE A 7 -8.12 -9.28 25.66
N VAL A 8 -8.59 -8.24 24.98
CA VAL A 8 -8.51 -6.85 25.46
C VAL A 8 -9.87 -6.17 25.28
N ARG A 9 -10.13 -5.13 26.05
CA ARG A 9 -11.32 -4.30 25.86
C ARG A 9 -11.06 -3.31 24.72
N GLY A 10 -11.82 -3.43 23.62
CA GLY A 10 -11.72 -2.51 22.49
C GLY A 10 -12.15 -1.09 22.86
N ASP A 11 -11.43 -0.10 22.32
CA ASP A 11 -11.67 1.31 22.66
C ASP A 11 -12.92 1.87 21.97
N GLU A 12 -13.29 1.34 20.80
CA GLU A 12 -14.45 1.81 20.03
C GLU A 12 -15.77 1.18 20.50
N THR A 13 -15.78 -0.14 20.70
CA THR A 13 -17.01 -0.87 21.00
C THR A 13 -17.16 -1.23 22.48
N GLY A 14 -16.07 -1.25 23.24
CA GLY A 14 -16.04 -1.72 24.61
C GLY A 14 -16.16 -3.24 24.78
N LEU A 15 -16.17 -4.00 23.66
CA LEU A 15 -16.21 -5.46 23.69
C LEU A 15 -14.85 -6.05 24.08
N ALA A 16 -14.86 -7.26 24.64
CA ALA A 16 -13.65 -8.05 24.83
C ALA A 16 -13.24 -8.66 23.49
N ILE A 17 -12.32 -8.01 22.78
CA ILE A 17 -11.87 -8.46 21.46
C ILE A 17 -10.75 -9.51 21.59
N PRO A 18 -10.83 -10.63 20.85
CA PRO A 18 -9.78 -11.64 20.83
C PRO A 18 -8.53 -11.14 20.12
N ALA A 19 -7.34 -11.42 20.69
CA ALA A 19 -6.06 -10.96 20.18
C ALA A 19 -5.44 -11.93 19.17
N HIS A 20 -5.93 -13.15 19.06
CA HIS A 20 -5.41 -14.21 18.17
C HIS A 20 -6.45 -15.29 17.88
N ALA A 21 -6.09 -16.22 17.00
CA ALA A 21 -6.98 -17.25 16.48
C ALA A 21 -7.63 -18.14 17.56
N GLU A 22 -6.85 -18.57 18.55
CA GLU A 22 -7.37 -19.45 19.61
C GLU A 22 -8.39 -18.72 20.47
N ALA A 23 -8.11 -17.47 20.86
CA ALA A 23 -9.07 -16.64 21.60
C ALA A 23 -10.34 -16.38 20.79
N LEU A 24 -10.23 -16.17 19.46
CA LEU A 24 -11.42 -16.05 18.60
C LEU A 24 -12.21 -17.37 18.51
N ARG A 25 -11.53 -18.51 18.49
CA ARG A 25 -12.18 -19.83 18.48
C ARG A 25 -12.95 -20.07 19.79
N GLU A 26 -12.35 -19.73 20.93
CA GLU A 26 -13.00 -19.80 22.25
C GLU A 26 -14.23 -18.88 22.34
N ALA A 27 -14.09 -17.63 21.89
CA ALA A 27 -15.19 -16.66 21.88
C ALA A 27 -16.33 -17.07 20.94
N GLY A 28 -16.01 -17.69 19.82
CA GLY A 28 -16.95 -18.39 18.92
C GLY A 28 -18.08 -17.54 18.35
N ALA A 29 -19.19 -18.21 18.04
CA ALA A 29 -20.36 -17.59 17.40
C ALA A 29 -21.02 -16.51 18.28
N ALA A 30 -20.92 -16.63 19.60
CA ALA A 30 -21.50 -15.66 20.54
C ALA A 30 -20.81 -14.29 20.39
N PHE A 31 -19.49 -14.26 20.41
CA PHE A 31 -18.71 -13.04 20.16
C PHE A 31 -19.00 -12.44 18.78
N LEU A 32 -18.97 -13.28 17.73
CA LEU A 32 -19.24 -12.78 16.37
C LEU A 32 -20.63 -12.16 16.24
N THR A 33 -21.63 -12.75 16.88
CA THR A 33 -23.01 -12.19 16.92
C THR A 33 -23.02 -10.83 17.58
N GLU A 34 -22.42 -10.71 18.76
CA GLU A 34 -22.37 -9.46 19.52
C GLU A 34 -21.56 -8.40 18.77
N ALA A 35 -20.38 -8.77 18.25
CA ALA A 35 -19.50 -7.90 17.50
C ALA A 35 -20.17 -7.34 16.24
N PHE A 36 -20.81 -8.20 15.44
CA PHE A 36 -21.46 -7.78 14.20
C PHE A 36 -22.71 -6.92 14.45
N ARG A 37 -23.48 -7.21 15.53
CA ARG A 37 -24.60 -6.35 15.94
C ARG A 37 -24.12 -4.99 16.44
N THR A 38 -23.09 -4.96 17.29
CA THR A 38 -22.53 -3.72 17.83
C THR A 38 -21.94 -2.85 16.72
N PHE A 39 -21.26 -3.45 15.76
CA PHE A 39 -20.73 -2.76 14.58
C PHE A 39 -21.83 -2.37 13.57
N GLY A 40 -23.04 -2.94 13.71
CA GLY A 40 -24.20 -2.67 12.84
C GLY A 40 -24.14 -3.38 11.49
N SER A 41 -23.34 -4.43 11.33
CA SER A 41 -23.28 -5.28 10.14
C SER A 41 -24.27 -6.44 10.16
N LEU A 42 -24.84 -6.75 11.33
CA LEU A 42 -25.87 -7.77 11.53
C LEU A 42 -27.09 -7.16 12.24
N GLY A 43 -28.27 -7.48 11.73
CA GLY A 43 -29.53 -7.03 12.35
C GLY A 43 -29.77 -7.66 13.73
N PRO A 44 -30.53 -6.97 14.61
CA PRO A 44 -30.77 -7.44 15.99
C PRO A 44 -31.47 -8.80 16.07
N ASP A 45 -32.26 -9.15 15.07
CA ASP A 45 -33.02 -10.41 15.01
C ASP A 45 -32.24 -11.57 14.38
N ASN A 46 -31.01 -11.36 13.94
CA ASN A 46 -30.18 -12.39 13.33
C ASN A 46 -28.93 -12.66 14.18
N ALA A 47 -28.38 -13.86 14.11
CA ALA A 47 -27.20 -14.28 14.85
C ALA A 47 -26.26 -15.13 13.97
N VAL A 48 -25.00 -15.17 14.31
CA VAL A 48 -24.08 -16.20 13.84
C VAL A 48 -24.43 -17.48 14.59
N ARG A 49 -24.92 -18.48 13.87
CA ARG A 49 -25.33 -19.78 14.42
C ARG A 49 -24.12 -20.62 14.82
N ARG A 50 -23.11 -20.67 13.95
CA ARG A 50 -21.86 -21.40 14.18
C ARG A 50 -20.75 -20.93 13.25
N VAL A 51 -19.52 -21.17 13.67
CA VAL A 51 -18.32 -21.12 12.83
C VAL A 51 -18.11 -22.51 12.22
N THR A 52 -18.01 -22.60 10.90
CA THR A 52 -17.85 -23.85 10.18
C THR A 52 -16.42 -24.09 9.71
N GLU A 53 -15.65 -23.00 9.50
CA GLU A 53 -14.26 -23.07 9.12
C GLU A 53 -13.47 -21.93 9.80
N MET A 54 -12.26 -22.23 10.24
CA MET A 54 -11.28 -21.27 10.71
C MET A 54 -9.89 -21.77 10.31
N ALA A 55 -9.37 -21.22 9.22
CA ALA A 55 -8.09 -21.65 8.64
C ALA A 55 -7.07 -20.50 8.62
N PRO A 56 -5.78 -20.73 8.92
CA PRO A 56 -4.75 -19.73 8.76
C PRO A 56 -4.68 -19.23 7.32
N CYS A 57 -4.55 -17.89 7.13
CA CYS A 57 -4.25 -17.29 5.84
C CYS A 57 -2.78 -16.88 5.83
N PRO A 58 -1.91 -17.63 5.16
CA PRO A 58 -0.47 -17.32 5.14
C PRO A 58 -0.19 -16.08 4.28
N GLY A 59 0.93 -15.43 4.56
CA GLY A 59 1.41 -14.28 3.81
C GLY A 59 1.16 -12.93 4.49
N GLY A 60 1.61 -11.88 3.82
CA GLY A 60 1.62 -10.52 4.35
C GLY A 60 2.71 -10.27 5.39
N SER A 61 2.88 -9.00 5.75
CA SER A 61 3.98 -8.53 6.60
C SER A 61 3.53 -7.99 7.95
N THR A 62 2.22 -8.06 8.26
CA THR A 62 1.60 -7.46 9.45
C THR A 62 0.63 -8.43 10.10
N GLY A 63 0.74 -8.61 11.40
CA GLY A 63 -0.19 -9.40 12.21
C GLY A 63 -0.50 -10.80 11.69
N ALA A 64 -1.41 -11.48 12.34
CA ALA A 64 -1.93 -12.79 11.92
C ALA A 64 -3.24 -12.64 11.12
N LYS A 65 -3.52 -13.61 10.25
CA LYS A 65 -4.70 -13.60 9.37
C LYS A 65 -5.38 -14.95 9.32
N LEU A 66 -6.72 -14.94 9.21
CA LEU A 66 -7.53 -16.15 9.07
C LEU A 66 -8.54 -16.02 7.94
N LEU A 67 -8.90 -17.15 7.37
CA LEU A 67 -10.13 -17.36 6.63
C LEU A 67 -11.16 -17.91 7.60
N LEU A 68 -12.34 -17.30 7.63
CA LEU A 68 -13.42 -17.66 8.52
C LEU A 68 -14.67 -17.94 7.69
N THR A 69 -15.35 -19.05 7.95
CA THR A 69 -16.67 -19.32 7.38
C THR A 69 -17.69 -19.48 8.50
N VAL A 70 -18.82 -18.80 8.35
CA VAL A 70 -19.90 -18.78 9.34
C VAL A 70 -21.23 -19.19 8.73
N GLU A 71 -22.12 -19.71 9.56
CA GLU A 71 -23.54 -19.84 9.24
C GLU A 71 -24.36 -18.87 10.10
N TYR A 72 -25.30 -18.18 9.47
CA TYR A 72 -26.25 -17.33 10.18
C TYR A 72 -27.56 -18.08 10.49
N GLU A 73 -28.26 -17.71 11.56
CA GLU A 73 -29.58 -18.25 11.84
C GLU A 73 -30.57 -17.94 10.72
N ARG A 74 -30.46 -16.74 10.15
CA ARG A 74 -31.27 -16.28 9.03
C ARG A 74 -30.36 -15.80 7.90
N PRO A 75 -30.10 -16.65 6.90
CA PRO A 75 -29.38 -16.20 5.69
C PRO A 75 -30.15 -15.06 5.03
N ALA A 76 -29.45 -14.00 4.65
CA ALA A 76 -30.06 -12.85 3.99
C ALA A 76 -29.15 -12.36 2.85
N ALA A 77 -29.77 -11.84 1.79
CA ALA A 77 -29.02 -11.18 0.72
C ALA A 77 -28.17 -10.05 1.30
N GLY A 78 -26.90 -10.06 0.97
CA GLY A 78 -25.93 -9.08 1.45
C GLY A 78 -25.23 -9.44 2.77
N LEU A 79 -25.46 -10.63 3.34
CA LEU A 79 -24.60 -11.21 4.37
C LEU A 79 -23.63 -12.19 3.72
N ASP A 80 -22.33 -11.95 3.90
CA ASP A 80 -21.28 -12.84 3.44
C ASP A 80 -21.02 -13.89 4.53
N ASP A 81 -20.96 -15.15 4.16
CA ASP A 81 -20.63 -16.26 5.03
C ASP A 81 -19.14 -16.60 5.02
N HIS A 82 -18.44 -16.20 3.96
CA HIS A 82 -17.00 -16.28 3.86
C HIS A 82 -16.36 -14.94 4.25
N LEU A 83 -15.58 -14.96 5.33
CA LEU A 83 -15.00 -13.76 5.94
C LEU A 83 -13.48 -13.85 5.97
N PHE A 84 -12.84 -12.70 6.02
CA PHE A 84 -11.41 -12.54 6.25
C PHE A 84 -11.19 -11.84 7.58
N VAL A 85 -10.31 -12.40 8.41
CA VAL A 85 -9.99 -11.88 9.74
C VAL A 85 -8.52 -11.44 9.76
N LYS A 86 -8.28 -10.23 10.22
CA LYS A 86 -6.96 -9.66 10.44
C LYS A 86 -6.79 -9.29 11.91
N PHE A 87 -5.78 -9.86 12.57
CA PHE A 87 -5.32 -9.45 13.89
C PHE A 87 -4.14 -8.50 13.72
N SER A 88 -4.01 -7.49 14.58
CA SER A 88 -2.80 -6.67 14.65
C SER A 88 -1.64 -7.46 15.24
N ARG A 89 -1.92 -8.44 16.09
CA ARG A 89 -0.93 -9.24 16.81
C ARG A 89 -0.52 -10.48 16.03
N ASP A 90 0.75 -10.86 16.22
CA ASP A 90 1.27 -12.16 15.81
C ASP A 90 2.30 -12.63 16.84
N PHE A 91 1.86 -13.40 17.81
CA PHE A 91 2.72 -13.88 18.89
C PHE A 91 3.77 -14.93 18.45
N THR A 92 3.73 -15.35 17.17
CA THR A 92 4.68 -16.28 16.58
C THR A 92 5.76 -15.61 15.73
N ASP A 93 5.55 -14.36 15.33
CA ASP A 93 6.49 -13.56 14.52
C ASP A 93 6.57 -12.12 15.05
N GLU A 94 7.63 -11.83 15.80
CA GLU A 94 7.85 -10.52 16.43
C GLU A 94 7.85 -9.36 15.41
N ARG A 95 8.38 -9.59 14.21
CA ARG A 95 8.42 -8.54 13.19
C ARG A 95 7.02 -8.21 12.69
N ARG A 96 6.18 -9.22 12.45
CA ARG A 96 4.78 -9.03 12.04
C ARG A 96 3.95 -8.46 13.18
N ASP A 97 4.19 -8.89 14.43
CA ASP A 97 3.54 -8.32 15.62
C ASP A 97 3.85 -6.83 15.76
N ASN A 98 5.13 -6.47 15.75
CA ASN A 98 5.55 -5.07 15.89
C ASN A 98 4.97 -4.17 14.80
N ARG A 99 4.92 -4.64 13.54
CA ARG A 99 4.32 -3.86 12.45
C ARG A 99 2.80 -3.79 12.56
N GLY A 100 2.14 -4.89 12.82
CA GLY A 100 0.69 -4.98 12.89
C GLY A 100 0.10 -4.06 13.97
N ARG A 101 0.79 -3.89 15.09
CA ARG A 101 0.36 -3.05 16.21
C ARG A 101 0.00 -1.63 15.82
N TRP A 102 0.83 -0.96 15.06
CA TRP A 102 0.59 0.44 14.69
C TRP A 102 -0.05 0.61 13.30
N GLU A 103 0.12 -0.36 12.40
CA GLU A 103 -0.46 -0.28 11.06
C GLU A 103 -1.98 -0.45 11.06
N MET A 104 -2.54 -1.20 12.04
CA MET A 104 -3.98 -1.44 12.12
C MET A 104 -4.77 -0.27 12.75
N GLU A 105 -4.15 0.57 13.58
CA GLU A 105 -4.86 1.66 14.26
C GLU A 105 -5.74 2.50 13.31
N PRO A 106 -5.23 3.03 12.17
CA PRO A 106 -6.06 3.79 11.24
C PRO A 106 -7.02 2.93 10.39
N GLU A 107 -6.79 1.62 10.28
CA GLU A 107 -7.67 0.73 9.53
C GLU A 107 -9.05 0.56 10.21
N VAL A 108 -9.10 0.65 11.53
CA VAL A 108 -10.36 0.51 12.30
C VAL A 108 -11.34 1.66 12.01
N PRO A 109 -11.01 2.95 12.17
CA PRO A 109 -11.92 4.02 11.78
C PRO A 109 -12.19 4.04 10.27
N PHE A 110 -11.27 3.55 9.43
CA PHE A 110 -11.51 3.40 7.99
C PHE A 110 -12.57 2.34 7.69
N ALA A 111 -12.58 1.22 8.39
CA ALA A 111 -13.63 0.19 8.25
C ALA A 111 -15.02 0.78 8.50
N ALA A 112 -15.19 1.62 9.52
CA ALA A 112 -16.45 2.31 9.76
C ALA A 112 -16.78 3.33 8.65
N LEU A 113 -15.79 4.11 8.19
CA LEU A 113 -15.93 5.10 7.12
C LEU A 113 -16.37 4.47 5.80
N SER A 114 -15.78 3.32 5.44
CA SER A 114 -16.06 2.63 4.17
C SER A 114 -17.48 2.08 4.04
N ARG A 115 -18.27 2.07 5.12
CA ARG A 115 -19.69 1.69 5.12
C ARG A 115 -20.64 2.82 4.71
N LEU A 116 -20.13 4.04 4.55
CA LEU A 116 -20.98 5.16 4.14
C LEU A 116 -21.62 4.88 2.76
N PRO A 117 -22.91 5.17 2.62
CA PRO A 117 -23.58 5.07 1.32
C PRO A 117 -22.85 5.93 0.27
N GLY A 118 -22.58 5.34 -0.89
CA GLY A 118 -21.87 6.06 -1.96
C GLY A 118 -20.36 6.19 -1.73
N PHE A 119 -19.76 5.36 -0.89
CA PHE A 119 -18.29 5.31 -0.77
C PHE A 119 -17.63 5.20 -2.15
N PRO A 120 -16.59 6.00 -2.47
CA PRO A 120 -16.19 6.28 -3.86
C PRO A 120 -15.54 5.12 -4.60
N ILE A 121 -15.10 4.09 -3.88
CA ILE A 121 -14.42 2.92 -4.42
C ILE A 121 -14.93 1.64 -3.77
N ARG A 122 -14.67 0.51 -4.40
CA ARG A 122 -14.95 -0.79 -3.79
C ARG A 122 -13.89 -1.14 -2.75
N VAL A 123 -14.36 -1.62 -1.60
CA VAL A 123 -13.54 -2.17 -0.52
C VAL A 123 -14.23 -3.40 0.05
N PRO A 124 -13.53 -4.34 0.68
CA PRO A 124 -14.17 -5.47 1.36
C PRO A 124 -15.15 -4.94 2.40
N ARG A 125 -16.39 -5.47 2.37
CA ARG A 125 -17.43 -5.06 3.34
C ARG A 125 -16.96 -5.38 4.76
N PRO A 126 -16.86 -4.39 5.67
CA PRO A 126 -16.46 -4.66 7.04
C PRO A 126 -17.65 -5.19 7.86
N TYR A 127 -17.38 -6.24 8.62
CA TYR A 127 -18.31 -6.87 9.57
C TYR A 127 -18.02 -6.44 11.00
N PHE A 128 -16.75 -6.21 11.33
CA PHE A 128 -16.32 -5.73 12.64
C PHE A 128 -14.95 -5.08 12.53
N ALA A 129 -14.71 -4.05 13.31
CA ALA A 129 -13.39 -3.48 13.53
C ALA A 129 -13.33 -2.84 14.92
N ASP A 130 -12.28 -3.15 15.68
CA ASP A 130 -11.98 -2.51 16.96
C ASP A 130 -10.50 -2.60 17.27
N TYR A 131 -10.03 -1.73 18.15
CA TYR A 131 -8.63 -1.61 18.53
C TYR A 131 -8.49 -1.18 19.98
N HIS A 132 -7.47 -1.68 20.68
CA HIS A 132 -7.04 -1.24 21.99
C HIS A 132 -5.67 -0.58 21.88
N LYS A 133 -5.63 0.73 21.99
CA LYS A 133 -4.45 1.56 21.69
C LYS A 133 -3.26 1.27 22.60
N GLU A 134 -3.48 1.07 23.89
CA GLU A 134 -2.41 0.85 24.86
C GLU A 134 -1.60 -0.42 24.54
N SER A 135 -2.26 -1.53 24.18
CA SER A 135 -1.56 -2.78 23.84
C SER A 135 -1.22 -2.92 22.37
N GLY A 136 -1.78 -2.06 21.50
CA GLY A 136 -1.68 -2.22 20.06
C GLY A 136 -2.45 -3.45 19.52
N THR A 137 -3.47 -3.91 20.24
CA THR A 137 -4.25 -5.10 19.88
C THR A 137 -5.51 -4.68 19.17
N GLY A 138 -5.71 -5.21 17.97
CA GLY A 138 -6.90 -4.93 17.16
C GLY A 138 -7.35 -6.12 16.34
N LEU A 139 -8.61 -6.07 15.93
CA LEU A 139 -9.30 -7.07 15.15
C LEU A 139 -10.13 -6.38 14.06
N VAL A 140 -9.91 -6.78 12.81
CA VAL A 140 -10.74 -6.38 11.67
C VAL A 140 -11.29 -7.64 11.01
N ILE A 141 -12.61 -7.67 10.77
CA ILE A 141 -13.31 -8.75 10.08
C ILE A 141 -14.03 -8.15 8.88
N THR A 142 -13.75 -8.66 7.69
CA THR A 142 -14.36 -8.21 6.44
C THR A 142 -14.91 -9.38 5.64
N GLU A 143 -15.67 -9.11 4.57
CA GLU A 143 -15.92 -10.11 3.53
C GLU A 143 -14.58 -10.63 2.99
N ARG A 144 -14.56 -11.87 2.58
CA ARG A 144 -13.46 -12.47 1.84
C ARG A 144 -13.69 -12.24 0.35
N ILE A 145 -12.78 -11.53 -0.30
CA ILE A 145 -12.87 -11.32 -1.75
C ILE A 145 -12.71 -12.65 -2.48
N PRO A 146 -13.69 -13.08 -3.29
CA PRO A 146 -13.65 -14.36 -4.02
C PRO A 146 -12.84 -14.22 -5.31
N PHE A 147 -11.51 -14.12 -5.17
CA PHE A 147 -10.61 -14.00 -6.31
C PHE A 147 -10.74 -15.16 -7.30
N GLY A 148 -10.94 -14.84 -8.57
CA GLY A 148 -11.10 -15.81 -9.65
C GLY A 148 -12.52 -16.35 -9.80
N GLU A 149 -13.50 -15.81 -9.09
CA GLU A 149 -14.89 -16.24 -9.14
C GLU A 149 -15.81 -15.15 -9.71
N GLY A 150 -16.77 -15.56 -10.51
CA GLY A 150 -17.74 -14.64 -11.12
C GLY A 150 -17.07 -13.57 -11.99
N ALA A 151 -17.34 -12.31 -11.68
CA ALA A 151 -16.76 -11.17 -12.38
C ALA A 151 -15.44 -10.68 -11.77
N ILE A 152 -15.00 -11.25 -10.63
CA ILE A 152 -13.76 -10.85 -9.97
C ILE A 152 -12.59 -11.64 -10.57
N GLU A 153 -11.60 -10.90 -11.07
CA GLU A 153 -10.40 -11.53 -11.63
C GLU A 153 -9.58 -12.29 -10.58
N PRO A 154 -8.75 -13.28 -11.01
CA PRO A 154 -7.77 -13.90 -10.11
C PRO A 154 -6.86 -12.88 -9.45
N HIS A 155 -6.45 -13.14 -8.20
CA HIS A 155 -5.48 -12.31 -7.48
C HIS A 155 -4.19 -12.16 -8.28
N ARG A 156 -3.63 -10.95 -8.28
CA ARG A 156 -2.39 -10.62 -9.01
C ARG A 156 -1.25 -10.45 -8.03
N ALA A 157 -0.11 -11.05 -8.33
CA ALA A 157 1.12 -10.80 -7.58
C ALA A 157 1.75 -9.48 -8.04
N LYS A 158 2.29 -8.71 -7.10
CA LYS A 158 3.05 -7.50 -7.42
C LYS A 158 4.38 -7.84 -8.07
N CYS A 159 4.92 -6.89 -8.80
CA CYS A 159 6.14 -7.01 -9.59
C CYS A 159 6.05 -8.14 -10.63
N PHE A 160 6.64 -7.94 -11.76
CA PHE A 160 6.57 -8.90 -12.89
C PHE A 160 5.14 -9.25 -13.34
N ASP A 161 4.18 -8.37 -13.09
CA ASP A 161 2.81 -8.45 -13.57
C ASP A 161 2.71 -8.65 -15.10
N HIS A 162 3.66 -8.10 -15.86
CA HIS A 162 3.81 -8.31 -17.30
C HIS A 162 4.05 -9.78 -17.72
N LEU A 163 4.47 -10.64 -16.79
CA LEU A 163 4.58 -12.08 -17.04
C LEU A 163 3.25 -12.81 -16.91
N THR A 164 2.27 -12.22 -16.23
CA THR A 164 0.95 -12.81 -15.97
C THR A 164 -0.19 -12.10 -16.66
N LEU A 165 0.04 -10.87 -17.13
CA LEU A 165 -0.91 -10.03 -17.87
C LEU A 165 -0.33 -9.70 -19.24
N SER A 166 -1.04 -10.06 -20.30
CA SER A 166 -0.64 -9.70 -21.67
C SER A 166 -0.68 -8.19 -21.93
N ASP A 167 -1.59 -7.49 -21.24
CA ASP A 167 -1.71 -6.03 -21.24
C ASP A 167 -2.06 -5.57 -19.81
N PRO A 168 -1.08 -5.09 -19.03
CA PRO A 168 -1.28 -4.59 -17.67
C PRO A 168 -1.85 -3.17 -17.61
N LEU A 169 -1.80 -2.38 -18.70
CA LEU A 169 -2.21 -0.97 -18.69
C LEU A 169 -3.66 -0.75 -18.24
N PRO A 170 -4.67 -1.52 -18.67
CA PRO A 170 -6.05 -1.36 -18.20
C PRO A 170 -6.18 -1.52 -16.67
N HIS A 171 -5.38 -2.40 -16.05
CA HIS A 171 -5.36 -2.59 -14.61
C HIS A 171 -4.81 -1.36 -13.88
N TYR A 172 -3.70 -0.80 -14.36
CA TYR A 172 -3.12 0.41 -13.76
C TYR A 172 -3.98 1.66 -13.99
N ARG A 173 -4.70 1.74 -15.11
CA ARG A 173 -5.73 2.78 -15.30
C ARG A 173 -6.84 2.66 -14.25
N ALA A 174 -7.32 1.45 -13.97
CA ALA A 174 -8.33 1.21 -12.95
C ALA A 174 -7.83 1.54 -11.53
N VAL A 175 -6.58 1.18 -11.19
CA VAL A 175 -5.94 1.55 -9.91
C VAL A 175 -5.85 3.06 -9.76
N VAL A 176 -5.33 3.76 -10.76
CA VAL A 176 -5.17 5.24 -10.74
C VAL A 176 -6.53 5.91 -10.62
N THR A 177 -7.56 5.42 -11.34
CA THR A 177 -8.93 5.93 -11.23
C THR A 177 -9.49 5.75 -9.80
N ALA A 178 -9.32 4.58 -9.19
CA ALA A 178 -9.79 4.33 -7.83
C ALA A 178 -9.11 5.26 -6.81
N LEU A 179 -7.78 5.41 -6.90
CA LEU A 179 -7.01 6.30 -6.03
C LEU A 179 -7.44 7.78 -6.20
N ALA A 180 -7.62 8.24 -7.43
CA ALA A 180 -8.06 9.60 -7.72
C ALA A 180 -9.46 9.88 -7.15
N ARG A 181 -10.41 8.94 -7.29
CA ARG A 181 -11.78 9.06 -6.76
C ARG A 181 -11.82 9.12 -5.24
N LEU A 182 -11.03 8.27 -4.56
CA LEU A 182 -10.94 8.31 -3.11
C LEU A 182 -10.35 9.63 -2.62
N ALA A 183 -9.26 10.08 -3.23
CA ALA A 183 -8.63 11.35 -2.92
C ALA A 183 -9.59 12.54 -3.16
N ALA A 184 -10.33 12.54 -4.26
CA ALA A 184 -11.33 13.54 -4.59
C ALA A 184 -12.50 13.58 -3.58
N ALA A 185 -13.01 12.41 -3.18
CA ALA A 185 -14.07 12.34 -2.19
C ALA A 185 -13.66 12.90 -0.82
N HIS A 186 -12.39 12.72 -0.44
CA HIS A 186 -11.83 13.40 0.73
C HIS A 186 -11.83 14.93 0.55
N LYS A 187 -11.33 15.40 -0.57
CA LYS A 187 -11.17 16.85 -0.83
C LYS A 187 -12.50 17.57 -1.00
N SER A 188 -13.50 16.94 -1.60
CA SER A 188 -14.86 17.49 -1.75
C SER A 188 -15.67 17.50 -0.47
N GLY A 189 -15.19 16.83 0.62
CA GLY A 189 -15.94 16.67 1.86
C GLY A 189 -17.04 15.61 1.80
N ALA A 190 -17.07 14.78 0.75
CA ALA A 190 -18.11 13.76 0.55
C ALA A 190 -18.00 12.57 1.51
N LEU A 191 -16.85 12.35 2.16
CA LEU A 191 -16.65 11.21 3.06
C LEU A 191 -17.29 11.42 4.43
N SER A 192 -16.86 12.45 5.16
CA SER A 192 -17.40 12.75 6.49
C SER A 192 -16.99 14.15 6.93
N PRO A 193 -17.81 14.89 7.68
CA PRO A 193 -17.43 16.20 8.21
C PRO A 193 -16.26 16.15 9.19
N ASP A 194 -16.06 15.07 9.88
CA ASP A 194 -15.01 14.85 10.89
C ASP A 194 -13.77 14.12 10.33
N ILE A 195 -13.70 13.94 9.01
CA ILE A 195 -12.64 13.16 8.35
C ILE A 195 -11.23 13.61 8.73
N ASN A 196 -11.00 14.93 8.82
CA ASN A 196 -9.70 15.48 9.18
C ASN A 196 -9.34 15.31 10.67
N VAL A 197 -10.33 15.06 11.52
CA VAL A 197 -10.13 14.73 12.93
C VAL A 197 -9.78 13.25 13.09
N ARG A 198 -10.49 12.39 12.37
CA ARG A 198 -10.24 10.94 12.39
C ARG A 198 -8.92 10.55 11.71
N PHE A 199 -8.57 11.25 10.65
CA PHE A 199 -7.35 11.03 9.89
C PHE A 199 -6.59 12.35 9.77
N PRO A 200 -5.94 12.82 10.85
CA PRO A 200 -5.15 14.05 10.80
C PRO A 200 -3.96 13.87 9.85
N PHE A 201 -3.59 14.95 9.14
CA PHE A 201 -2.38 14.92 8.32
C PHE A 201 -1.14 15.06 9.20
N ASP A 202 -0.29 14.05 9.17
CA ASP A 202 1.06 14.09 9.73
C ASP A 202 2.06 14.33 8.58
N PRO A 203 2.76 15.47 8.54
CA PRO A 203 3.70 15.78 7.47
C PRO A 203 4.91 14.84 7.41
N VAL A 204 5.22 14.12 8.47
CA VAL A 204 6.32 13.14 8.50
C VAL A 204 5.84 11.80 7.95
N ALA A 205 4.72 11.28 8.47
CA ALA A 205 4.19 10.00 8.04
C ALA A 205 3.48 10.05 6.67
N GLY A 206 2.92 11.22 6.31
CA GLY A 206 2.14 11.42 5.09
C GLY A 206 2.95 11.82 3.86
N SER A 207 4.27 11.89 3.93
CA SER A 207 5.15 12.29 2.84
C SER A 207 6.27 11.27 2.60
N ALA A 208 7.36 11.69 1.94
CA ALA A 208 8.54 10.86 1.78
C ALA A 208 9.23 10.62 3.12
N ASP A 209 9.76 9.42 3.31
CA ASP A 209 10.53 9.09 4.51
C ASP A 209 11.74 10.02 4.68
N PRO A 210 12.12 10.37 5.91
CA PRO A 210 13.29 11.20 6.16
C PRO A 210 14.58 10.48 5.79
N ILE A 211 15.51 11.22 5.19
CA ILE A 211 16.84 10.72 4.81
C ILE A 211 17.70 10.66 6.07
N ARG A 212 18.03 9.44 6.51
CA ARG A 212 18.81 9.19 7.73
C ARG A 212 20.31 9.09 7.52
N TYR A 213 20.77 9.18 6.28
CA TYR A 213 22.19 9.17 5.93
C TYR A 213 22.84 10.52 6.25
N ASP A 214 24.01 10.50 6.86
CA ASP A 214 24.97 11.59 6.75
C ASP A 214 25.69 11.51 5.37
N GLU A 215 26.57 12.48 5.07
CA GLU A 215 27.24 12.48 3.76
C GLU A 215 28.14 11.25 3.57
N ALA A 216 28.83 10.82 4.61
CA ALA A 216 29.77 9.71 4.52
C ALA A 216 29.04 8.38 4.30
N SER A 217 27.97 8.13 5.06
CA SER A 217 27.14 6.93 4.90
C SER A 217 26.38 6.91 3.60
N LEU A 218 25.91 8.08 3.09
CA LEU A 218 25.28 8.14 1.77
C LEU A 218 26.27 7.83 0.65
N ARG A 219 27.51 8.34 0.73
CA ARG A 219 28.54 8.00 -0.24
C ARG A 219 28.90 6.51 -0.23
N ALA A 220 28.93 5.90 0.96
CA ALA A 220 29.16 4.46 1.08
C ALA A 220 28.01 3.65 0.46
N GLU A 221 26.77 4.07 0.65
CA GLU A 221 25.60 3.44 0.02
C GLU A 221 25.63 3.55 -1.49
N LEU A 222 25.96 4.72 -2.02
CA LEU A 222 26.10 4.94 -3.47
C LEU A 222 27.24 4.10 -4.08
N ASP A 223 28.37 3.97 -3.38
CA ASP A 223 29.46 3.07 -3.76
C ASP A 223 29.01 1.60 -3.76
N TYR A 224 28.14 1.22 -2.80
CA TYR A 224 27.56 -0.10 -2.78
C TYR A 224 26.62 -0.35 -3.99
N CYS A 225 25.79 0.62 -4.36
CA CYS A 225 24.97 0.57 -5.57
C CYS A 225 25.83 0.40 -6.82
N HIS A 226 26.92 1.16 -6.94
CA HIS A 226 27.87 1.04 -8.04
C HIS A 226 28.51 -0.36 -8.11
N LYS A 227 28.98 -0.88 -6.97
CA LYS A 227 29.53 -2.24 -6.88
C LYS A 227 28.50 -3.30 -7.26
N PHE A 228 27.26 -3.16 -6.83
CA PHE A 228 26.18 -4.07 -7.22
C PHE A 228 25.99 -4.07 -8.75
N ALA A 229 25.91 -2.89 -9.38
CA ALA A 229 25.76 -2.76 -10.82
C ALA A 229 26.95 -3.38 -11.59
N ALA A 230 28.18 -3.25 -11.06
CA ALA A 230 29.39 -3.83 -11.66
C ALA A 230 29.46 -5.36 -11.50
N HIS A 231 29.00 -5.91 -10.37
CA HIS A 231 29.07 -7.36 -10.08
C HIS A 231 27.90 -8.16 -10.65
N ALA A 232 26.74 -7.52 -10.85
CA ALA A 232 25.55 -8.16 -11.37
C ALA A 232 24.93 -7.31 -12.52
N PRO A 233 25.70 -6.97 -13.56
CA PRO A 233 25.25 -6.05 -14.62
C PRO A 233 24.03 -6.56 -15.38
N GLN A 234 23.85 -7.87 -15.47
CA GLN A 234 22.71 -8.51 -16.14
C GLN A 234 21.37 -8.30 -15.42
N LEU A 235 21.39 -7.83 -14.17
CA LEU A 235 20.18 -7.57 -13.39
C LEU A 235 19.59 -6.19 -13.64
N LEU A 236 20.38 -5.26 -14.17
CA LEU A 236 19.97 -3.87 -14.37
C LEU A 236 20.03 -3.49 -15.85
N PRO A 237 19.12 -2.64 -16.35
CA PRO A 237 19.16 -2.10 -17.70
C PRO A 237 20.47 -1.34 -17.99
N GLU A 238 20.91 -1.34 -19.24
CA GLU A 238 22.19 -0.73 -19.65
C GLU A 238 22.20 0.78 -19.38
N GLU A 239 21.09 1.47 -19.65
CA GLU A 239 20.95 2.92 -19.50
C GLU A 239 21.16 3.44 -18.06
N VAL A 240 21.02 2.59 -17.05
CA VAL A 240 21.23 2.95 -15.63
C VAL A 240 22.59 2.47 -15.09
N ARG A 241 23.45 1.94 -15.96
CA ARG A 241 24.80 1.46 -15.63
C ARG A 241 25.90 2.26 -16.33
N THR A 242 25.56 3.39 -16.95
CA THR A 242 26.52 4.23 -17.64
C THR A 242 27.31 5.09 -16.63
N PRO A 243 28.61 5.37 -16.88
CA PRO A 243 29.40 6.24 -16.00
C PRO A 243 28.78 7.62 -15.80
N GLU A 244 28.07 8.14 -16.81
CA GLU A 244 27.38 9.43 -16.77
C GLU A 244 26.19 9.39 -15.80
N PHE A 245 25.41 8.30 -15.82
CA PHE A 245 24.29 8.13 -14.88
C PHE A 245 24.80 7.94 -13.45
N GLU A 246 25.82 7.13 -13.26
CA GLU A 246 26.42 6.90 -11.95
C GLU A 246 26.96 8.20 -11.33
N ALA A 247 27.71 8.99 -12.10
CA ALA A 247 28.21 10.30 -11.66
C ALA A 247 27.07 11.27 -11.34
N ARG A 248 25.99 11.26 -12.13
CA ARG A 248 24.77 12.06 -11.89
C ARG A 248 24.08 11.60 -10.62
N MET A 249 23.89 10.30 -10.42
CA MET A 249 23.25 9.71 -9.24
C MET A 249 23.95 10.15 -7.95
N VAL A 250 25.29 10.09 -7.92
CA VAL A 250 26.08 10.55 -6.76
C VAL A 250 25.86 12.03 -6.49
N ARG A 251 25.99 12.87 -7.51
CA ARG A 251 25.81 14.32 -7.37
C ARG A 251 24.41 14.68 -6.90
N ASP A 252 23.38 14.09 -7.52
CA ASP A 252 21.99 14.42 -7.26
C ASP A 252 21.56 13.90 -5.88
N ALA A 253 21.98 12.69 -5.48
CA ALA A 253 21.65 12.14 -4.16
C ALA A 253 22.21 13.00 -3.02
N LEU A 254 23.44 13.49 -3.14
CA LEU A 254 24.03 14.39 -2.14
C LEU A 254 23.29 15.71 -2.05
N ARG A 255 22.89 16.28 -3.19
CA ARG A 255 22.10 17.52 -3.25
C ARG A 255 20.67 17.32 -2.71
N ILE A 256 20.03 16.20 -3.03
CA ILE A 256 18.70 15.85 -2.48
C ILE A 256 18.76 15.78 -0.95
N ARG A 257 19.79 15.11 -0.40
CA ARG A 257 19.99 15.08 1.04
C ARG A 257 20.22 16.48 1.63
N GLU A 258 21.06 17.31 1.01
CA GLU A 258 21.34 18.67 1.44
C GLU A 258 20.08 19.55 1.48
N HIS A 259 19.20 19.38 0.49
CA HIS A 259 17.98 20.17 0.32
C HIS A 259 16.69 19.43 0.75
N GLU A 260 16.81 18.34 1.50
CA GLU A 260 15.66 17.53 1.95
C GLU A 260 14.56 18.38 2.59
N ALA A 261 14.93 19.31 3.47
CA ALA A 261 13.96 20.19 4.13
C ALA A 261 13.17 21.08 3.15
N ALA A 262 13.77 21.48 2.05
CA ALA A 262 13.08 22.24 0.99
C ALA A 262 12.11 21.32 0.23
N ILE A 263 12.54 20.10 -0.09
CA ILE A 263 11.68 19.11 -0.76
C ILE A 263 10.49 18.78 0.13
N GLN A 264 10.70 18.47 1.41
CA GLN A 264 9.62 18.15 2.34
C GLN A 264 8.62 19.32 2.50
N ARG A 265 9.10 20.56 2.60
CA ARG A 265 8.21 21.73 2.64
C ARG A 265 7.38 21.86 1.37
N TYR A 266 7.95 21.60 0.20
CA TYR A 266 7.20 21.62 -1.05
C TYR A 266 6.14 20.51 -1.07
N LEU A 267 6.52 19.27 -0.76
CA LEU A 267 5.62 18.11 -0.79
C LEU A 267 4.43 18.28 0.17
N THR A 268 4.65 18.89 1.33
CA THR A 268 3.62 19.04 2.37
C THR A 268 2.95 20.41 2.40
N GLY A 269 3.45 21.39 1.64
CA GLY A 269 2.98 22.79 1.66
C GLY A 269 1.66 23.00 0.94
N ASN A 270 1.41 22.28 -0.15
CA ASN A 270 0.18 22.41 -0.92
C ASN A 270 -0.87 21.39 -0.43
N ARG A 271 -1.91 21.88 0.26
CA ARG A 271 -2.99 21.03 0.78
C ARG A 271 -3.80 20.36 -0.33
N ASP A 272 -3.84 20.89 -1.53
CA ASP A 272 -4.53 20.28 -2.67
C ASP A 272 -3.82 18.99 -3.15
N MET A 273 -2.54 18.86 -2.82
CA MET A 273 -1.73 17.67 -3.07
C MET A 273 -1.76 16.63 -1.93
N ILE A 274 -2.63 16.80 -0.93
CA ILE A 274 -2.72 15.92 0.24
C ILE A 274 -4.15 15.40 0.37
N ALA A 275 -4.32 14.08 0.41
CA ALA A 275 -5.64 13.46 0.54
C ALA A 275 -5.60 12.18 1.36
N LEU A 276 -6.76 11.81 1.95
CA LEU A 276 -6.95 10.46 2.49
C LEU A 276 -6.85 9.47 1.35
N CYS A 277 -5.91 8.55 1.44
CA CYS A 277 -5.68 7.58 0.39
C CYS A 277 -4.98 6.31 0.90
N HIS A 278 -4.86 5.34 0.01
CA HIS A 278 -4.12 4.10 0.22
C HIS A 278 -2.64 4.33 -0.10
N TRP A 279 -1.74 4.04 0.85
CA TRP A 279 -0.30 4.26 0.69
C TRP A 279 0.41 3.18 -0.14
N ASN A 280 -0.19 2.00 -0.30
CA ASN A 280 0.41 0.81 -0.92
C ASN A 280 -0.61 0.08 -1.80
N ALA A 281 -1.20 0.79 -2.77
CA ALA A 281 -2.16 0.23 -3.72
C ALA A 281 -1.47 -0.53 -4.87
N HIS A 282 -0.44 -1.33 -4.55
CA HIS A 282 0.15 -2.25 -5.51
C HIS A 282 -0.91 -3.23 -6.02
N ILE A 283 -0.70 -3.78 -7.19
CA ILE A 283 -1.67 -4.64 -7.86
C ILE A 283 -2.10 -5.87 -7.02
N ASP A 284 -1.26 -6.34 -6.09
CA ASP A 284 -1.57 -7.41 -5.14
C ASP A 284 -2.51 -6.96 -3.99
N ASN A 285 -2.65 -5.65 -3.77
CA ASN A 285 -3.64 -5.06 -2.86
C ASN A 285 -4.90 -4.59 -3.60
N CYS A 286 -5.09 -5.04 -4.83
CA CYS A 286 -6.22 -4.72 -5.66
C CYS A 286 -7.07 -5.96 -5.97
N PHE A 287 -8.37 -5.75 -6.17
CA PHE A 287 -9.24 -6.73 -6.81
C PHE A 287 -9.98 -6.06 -7.97
N PHE A 288 -9.97 -6.72 -9.10
CA PHE A 288 -10.51 -6.19 -10.33
C PHE A 288 -11.82 -6.88 -10.69
N THR A 289 -12.82 -6.08 -11.06
CA THR A 289 -14.10 -6.59 -11.53
C THR A 289 -14.28 -6.17 -12.97
N ARG A 290 -14.49 -7.14 -13.84
CA ARG A 290 -14.77 -6.88 -15.25
C ARG A 290 -16.24 -6.52 -15.43
N GLN A 291 -16.48 -5.32 -15.92
CA GLN A 291 -17.82 -4.82 -16.22
C GLN A 291 -18.35 -5.42 -17.54
N PRO A 292 -19.69 -5.44 -17.75
CA PRO A 292 -20.29 -5.96 -18.99
C PRO A 292 -19.73 -5.33 -20.28
N GLY A 293 -19.27 -4.07 -20.22
CA GLY A 293 -18.63 -3.36 -21.33
C GLY A 293 -17.13 -3.65 -21.53
N GLY A 294 -16.55 -4.58 -20.74
CA GLY A 294 -15.13 -4.96 -20.83
C GLY A 294 -14.18 -4.05 -20.02
N SER A 295 -14.65 -2.92 -19.50
CA SER A 295 -13.84 -2.07 -18.61
C SER A 295 -13.58 -2.76 -17.27
N LEU A 296 -12.49 -2.37 -16.62
CA LEU A 296 -12.14 -2.85 -15.28
C LEU A 296 -12.53 -1.80 -14.24
N ASP A 297 -13.14 -2.27 -13.15
CA ASP A 297 -13.29 -1.53 -11.91
C ASP A 297 -12.32 -2.10 -10.88
N CYS A 298 -11.70 -1.23 -10.07
CA CYS A 298 -10.69 -1.58 -9.07
C CYS A 298 -11.22 -1.36 -7.67
N GLY A 299 -11.21 -2.40 -6.86
CA GLY A 299 -11.34 -2.29 -5.42
C GLY A 299 -9.99 -2.51 -4.72
N LEU A 300 -9.87 -2.03 -3.48
CA LEU A 300 -8.63 -2.08 -2.71
C LEU A 300 -8.81 -2.86 -1.41
N ILE A 301 -7.78 -3.65 -1.04
CA ILE A 301 -7.67 -4.40 0.21
C ILE A 301 -6.43 -3.95 1.01
N ASP A 302 -6.30 -4.39 2.25
CA ASP A 302 -5.16 -4.12 3.15
C ASP A 302 -4.97 -2.63 3.48
N TRP A 303 -5.92 -2.08 4.22
CA TRP A 303 -6.01 -0.67 4.58
C TRP A 303 -5.14 -0.26 5.77
N GLY A 304 -4.24 -1.11 6.21
CA GLY A 304 -3.25 -0.73 7.22
C GLY A 304 -2.51 0.56 6.82
N ARG A 305 -2.28 1.47 7.77
CA ARG A 305 -1.68 2.79 7.54
C ARG A 305 -2.47 3.73 6.61
N VAL A 306 -3.74 3.48 6.37
CA VAL A 306 -4.57 4.45 5.64
C VAL A 306 -4.53 5.81 6.33
N GLY A 307 -4.40 6.88 5.58
CA GLY A 307 -4.27 8.22 6.16
C GLY A 307 -4.23 9.32 5.10
N GLN A 308 -4.12 10.56 5.55
CA GLN A 308 -3.82 11.66 4.64
C GLN A 308 -2.36 11.58 4.24
N ILE A 309 -2.10 11.41 2.96
CA ILE A 309 -0.76 11.33 2.38
C ILE A 309 -0.65 12.21 1.15
N THR A 310 0.58 12.55 0.78
CA THR A 310 0.83 13.34 -0.42
C THR A 310 0.50 12.54 -1.69
N LEU A 311 0.00 13.20 -2.73
CA LEU A 311 -0.35 12.53 -4.00
C LEU A 311 0.86 11.87 -4.68
N GLY A 312 2.07 12.38 -4.44
CA GLY A 312 3.31 11.69 -4.85
C GLY A 312 3.47 10.33 -4.18
N SER A 313 3.17 10.24 -2.87
CA SER A 313 3.15 8.95 -2.14
C SER A 313 2.06 8.01 -2.66
N VAL A 314 0.88 8.55 -2.96
CA VAL A 314 -0.25 7.77 -3.54
C VAL A 314 0.15 7.14 -4.86
N LEU A 315 0.70 7.94 -5.77
CA LEU A 315 1.09 7.50 -7.11
C LEU A 315 2.26 6.49 -7.05
N TRP A 316 3.26 6.76 -6.22
CA TRP A 316 4.34 5.80 -5.98
C TRP A 316 3.81 4.50 -5.38
N GLY A 317 2.96 4.57 -4.36
CA GLY A 317 2.37 3.41 -3.70
C GLY A 317 1.45 2.57 -4.60
N GLY A 318 0.86 3.17 -5.64
CA GLY A 318 0.06 2.44 -6.63
C GLY A 318 0.86 1.86 -7.78
N LEU A 319 1.97 2.50 -8.16
CA LEU A 319 2.65 2.22 -9.41
C LEU A 319 4.07 1.63 -9.26
N SER A 320 4.71 1.71 -8.08
CA SER A 320 6.11 1.27 -7.93
C SER A 320 6.36 -0.21 -8.23
N ALA A 321 5.33 -1.03 -8.10
CA ALA A 321 5.40 -2.45 -8.47
C ALA A 321 4.99 -2.75 -9.92
N ALA A 322 4.58 -1.74 -10.70
CA ALA A 322 4.29 -1.89 -12.11
C ALA A 322 5.56 -2.13 -12.92
N HIS A 323 5.46 -2.92 -13.99
CA HIS A 323 6.57 -3.12 -14.90
C HIS A 323 7.09 -1.77 -15.45
N HIS A 324 8.39 -1.68 -15.64
CA HIS A 324 9.03 -0.42 -16.06
C HIS A 324 8.47 0.13 -17.37
N ALA A 325 7.94 -0.70 -18.28
CA ALA A 325 7.27 -0.22 -19.50
C ALA A 325 6.05 0.66 -19.22
N ILE A 326 5.31 0.42 -18.12
CA ILE A 326 4.22 1.31 -17.69
C ILE A 326 4.77 2.69 -17.34
N TRP A 327 5.92 2.74 -16.70
CA TRP A 327 6.61 4.00 -16.37
C TRP A 327 7.23 4.68 -17.59
N ASP A 328 7.77 3.88 -18.52
CA ASP A 328 8.45 4.42 -19.71
C ASP A 328 7.43 4.97 -20.72
N ASP A 329 6.32 4.26 -20.95
CA ASP A 329 5.43 4.52 -22.07
C ASP A 329 4.09 5.18 -21.68
N HIS A 330 3.66 5.03 -20.40
CA HIS A 330 2.29 5.37 -20.01
C HIS A 330 2.18 6.26 -18.76
N ILE A 331 3.28 6.59 -18.06
CA ILE A 331 3.19 7.37 -16.83
C ILE A 331 2.52 8.73 -17.04
N ASP A 332 2.79 9.42 -18.14
CA ASP A 332 2.23 10.73 -18.40
C ASP A 332 0.71 10.66 -18.64
N ASP A 333 0.23 9.63 -19.32
CA ASP A 333 -1.20 9.35 -19.50
C ASP A 333 -1.89 8.98 -18.19
N LEU A 334 -1.21 8.24 -17.32
CA LEU A 334 -1.73 7.87 -16.00
C LEU A 334 -1.81 9.10 -15.06
N LEU A 335 -0.85 10.01 -15.12
CA LEU A 335 -0.89 11.28 -14.38
C LEU A 335 -2.03 12.18 -14.90
N ALA A 336 -2.21 12.25 -16.22
CA ALA A 336 -3.32 13.00 -16.82
C ALA A 336 -4.69 12.39 -16.44
N LEU A 337 -4.80 11.06 -16.43
CA LEU A 337 -5.99 10.35 -15.98
C LEU A 337 -6.29 10.65 -14.51
N PHE A 338 -5.26 10.58 -13.62
CA PHE A 338 -5.44 10.90 -12.21
C PHE A 338 -5.96 12.32 -12.03
N ALA A 339 -5.34 13.32 -12.68
CA ALA A 339 -5.76 14.72 -12.60
C ALA A 339 -7.21 14.93 -13.06
N ALA A 340 -7.59 14.30 -14.17
CA ALA A 340 -8.94 14.38 -14.73
C ALA A 340 -9.99 13.74 -13.80
N GLU A 341 -9.75 12.52 -13.31
CA GLU A 341 -10.65 11.82 -12.39
C GLU A 341 -10.76 12.53 -11.05
N TYR A 342 -9.62 13.03 -10.52
CA TYR A 342 -9.59 13.80 -9.28
C TYR A 342 -10.47 15.04 -9.36
N HIS A 343 -10.33 15.85 -10.42
CA HIS A 343 -11.14 17.02 -10.63
C HIS A 343 -12.61 16.70 -10.92
N ALA A 344 -12.88 15.72 -11.77
CA ALA A 344 -14.24 15.30 -12.12
C ALA A 344 -15.07 14.82 -10.92
N HIS A 345 -14.42 14.32 -9.86
CA HIS A 345 -15.07 13.87 -8.64
C HIS A 345 -14.99 14.85 -7.48
N GLY A 346 -14.72 16.13 -7.76
CA GLY A 346 -14.77 17.23 -6.78
C GLY A 346 -13.46 17.55 -6.07
N GLY A 347 -12.35 16.95 -6.51
CA GLY A 347 -11.01 17.38 -6.09
C GLY A 347 -10.60 18.71 -6.73
N PRO A 348 -9.61 19.42 -6.16
CA PRO A 348 -9.04 20.62 -6.75
C PRO A 348 -8.53 20.41 -8.18
N LEU A 349 -8.47 21.47 -8.96
CA LEU A 349 -7.89 21.42 -10.30
C LEU A 349 -6.36 21.31 -10.19
N LEU A 350 -5.82 20.19 -10.64
CA LEU A 350 -4.39 19.93 -10.75
C LEU A 350 -4.07 19.58 -12.21
N THR A 351 -2.87 19.94 -12.66
CA THR A 351 -2.38 19.51 -13.97
C THR A 351 -1.54 18.21 -13.85
N ALA A 352 -1.44 17.46 -14.94
CA ALA A 352 -0.54 16.32 -14.99
C ALA A 352 0.92 16.73 -14.69
N ARG A 353 1.32 17.94 -15.08
CA ARG A 353 2.65 18.51 -14.81
C ARG A 353 2.90 18.78 -13.33
N ASP A 354 1.87 19.27 -12.61
CA ASP A 354 1.97 19.48 -11.16
C ASP A 354 2.15 18.14 -10.44
N LEU A 355 1.38 17.11 -10.85
CA LEU A 355 1.51 15.76 -10.32
C LEU A 355 2.86 15.10 -10.66
N GLU A 356 3.34 15.29 -11.88
CA GLU A 356 4.66 14.81 -12.32
C GLU A 356 5.79 15.41 -11.47
N PHE A 357 5.77 16.71 -11.29
CA PHE A 357 6.79 17.41 -10.51
C PHE A 357 6.76 16.98 -9.04
N HIS A 358 5.56 16.87 -8.48
CA HIS A 358 5.35 16.41 -7.12
C HIS A 358 5.82 14.94 -6.93
N LEU A 359 5.47 14.06 -7.86
CA LEU A 359 5.91 12.66 -7.87
C LEU A 359 7.44 12.57 -8.01
N THR A 360 8.04 13.36 -8.89
CA THR A 360 9.49 13.37 -9.13
C THR A 360 10.26 13.76 -7.86
N LEU A 361 9.83 14.79 -7.16
CA LEU A 361 10.45 15.21 -5.89
C LEU A 361 10.20 14.18 -4.78
N HIS A 362 9.00 13.59 -4.72
CA HIS A 362 8.71 12.51 -3.78
C HIS A 362 9.64 11.30 -4.02
N MET A 363 9.76 10.86 -5.27
CA MET A 363 10.63 9.74 -5.62
C MET A 363 12.10 10.06 -5.35
N ALA A 364 12.54 11.29 -5.58
CA ALA A 364 13.90 11.71 -5.27
C ALA A 364 14.20 11.58 -3.77
N ALA A 365 13.35 12.13 -2.90
CA ALA A 365 13.55 12.07 -1.45
C ALA A 365 13.41 10.64 -0.91
N MET A 366 12.31 9.96 -1.23
CA MET A 366 12.01 8.60 -0.78
C MET A 366 13.02 7.59 -1.33
N GLY A 367 13.46 7.78 -2.57
CA GLY A 367 14.47 6.94 -3.21
C GLY A 367 15.81 6.99 -2.47
N VAL A 368 16.30 8.19 -2.15
CA VAL A 368 17.52 8.35 -1.35
C VAL A 368 17.33 7.81 0.06
N ALA A 369 16.16 8.01 0.66
CA ALA A 369 15.88 7.54 2.02
C ALA A 369 15.77 6.01 2.13
N ARG A 370 15.31 5.31 1.08
CA ARG A 370 14.92 3.89 1.17
C ARG A 370 15.41 3.00 0.04
N VAL A 371 15.28 3.46 -1.22
CA VAL A 371 15.45 2.57 -2.38
C VAL A 371 16.92 2.32 -2.70
N LEU A 372 17.81 3.25 -2.36
CA LEU A 372 19.26 3.04 -2.51
C LEU A 372 19.76 1.82 -1.71
N ALA A 373 19.12 1.46 -0.58
CA ALA A 373 19.48 0.28 0.20
C ALA A 373 18.99 -1.07 -0.40
N PHE A 374 18.26 -1.06 -1.51
CA PHE A 374 17.73 -2.31 -2.09
C PHE A 374 18.81 -3.28 -2.61
N PRO A 375 19.94 -2.86 -3.19
CA PRO A 375 21.04 -3.76 -3.51
C PRO A 375 21.50 -4.61 -2.31
N GLU A 376 21.61 -3.99 -1.12
CA GLU A 376 21.94 -4.72 0.11
C GLU A 376 20.87 -5.75 0.46
N VAL A 377 19.59 -5.38 0.39
CA VAL A 377 18.46 -6.29 0.64
C VAL A 377 18.47 -7.45 -0.35
N ILE A 378 18.71 -7.19 -1.64
CA ILE A 378 18.76 -8.22 -2.68
C ILE A 378 19.87 -9.23 -2.38
N LEU A 379 21.10 -8.75 -2.15
CA LEU A 379 22.24 -9.62 -1.87
C LEU A 379 22.11 -10.36 -0.53
N PHE A 380 21.56 -9.73 0.48
CA PHE A 380 21.29 -10.38 1.78
C PHE A 380 20.26 -11.51 1.65
N ARG A 381 19.18 -11.29 0.89
CA ARG A 381 18.09 -12.26 0.74
C ARG A 381 18.40 -13.34 -0.29
N LEU A 382 19.17 -13.03 -1.32
CA LEU A 382 19.51 -13.91 -2.42
C LEU A 382 20.99 -13.71 -2.84
N PRO A 383 21.98 -14.15 -2.03
CA PRO A 383 23.40 -13.95 -2.33
C PRO A 383 23.84 -14.51 -3.69
N GLY A 384 23.14 -15.55 -4.18
CA GLY A 384 23.39 -16.15 -5.50
C GLY A 384 22.96 -15.34 -6.70
N CYS A 385 22.26 -14.22 -6.52
CA CYS A 385 21.69 -13.41 -7.62
C CYS A 385 22.74 -12.86 -8.61
N VAL A 386 24.00 -12.71 -8.18
CA VAL A 386 25.13 -12.34 -9.07
C VAL A 386 25.37 -13.34 -10.19
N LYS A 387 24.87 -14.59 -10.06
CA LYS A 387 24.98 -15.65 -11.07
C LYS A 387 23.70 -15.81 -11.90
N ALA A 388 22.66 -15.02 -11.61
CA ALA A 388 21.40 -15.07 -12.34
C ALA A 388 21.63 -14.75 -13.83
N ALA A 389 20.82 -15.36 -14.68
CA ALA A 389 20.86 -15.06 -16.13
C ALA A 389 20.26 -13.67 -16.45
N GLY A 390 19.49 -13.09 -15.55
CA GLY A 390 18.84 -11.79 -15.68
C GLY A 390 17.80 -11.56 -14.56
N PRO A 391 17.05 -10.44 -14.63
CA PRO A 391 16.09 -10.09 -13.59
C PRO A 391 14.89 -11.06 -13.48
N HIS A 392 14.66 -11.88 -14.52
CA HIS A 392 13.58 -12.89 -14.58
C HIS A 392 14.11 -14.33 -14.36
N ASP A 393 15.31 -14.47 -13.81
CA ASP A 393 15.83 -15.80 -13.48
C ASP A 393 14.92 -16.47 -12.44
N PRO A 394 14.55 -17.77 -12.61
CA PRO A 394 13.67 -18.49 -11.69
C PRO A 394 14.10 -18.51 -10.22
N MET A 395 15.36 -18.20 -9.93
CA MET A 395 15.80 -18.08 -8.54
C MET A 395 15.07 -16.98 -7.77
N PHE A 396 14.64 -15.91 -8.46
CA PHE A 396 13.87 -14.82 -7.85
C PHE A 396 12.43 -15.21 -7.50
N ASP A 397 11.85 -16.22 -8.16
CA ASP A 397 10.48 -16.65 -7.89
C ASP A 397 10.31 -17.21 -6.47
N ARG A 398 11.40 -17.76 -5.92
CA ARG A 398 11.43 -18.37 -4.59
C ARG A 398 11.74 -17.37 -3.46
N VAL A 399 12.18 -16.18 -3.79
CA VAL A 399 12.62 -15.18 -2.80
C VAL A 399 11.95 -13.83 -3.11
N GLU A 400 10.66 -13.77 -2.80
CA GLU A 400 9.81 -12.59 -3.06
C GLU A 400 10.44 -11.26 -2.61
N PRO A 401 11.05 -11.11 -1.42
CA PRO A 401 11.66 -9.84 -1.03
C PRO A 401 12.79 -9.40 -1.95
N ALA A 402 13.63 -10.32 -2.45
CA ALA A 402 14.70 -9.99 -3.39
C ALA A 402 14.15 -9.60 -4.76
N ARG A 403 13.15 -10.37 -5.25
CA ARG A 403 12.44 -10.07 -6.50
C ARG A 403 11.82 -8.68 -6.49
N ASN A 404 11.04 -8.38 -5.46
CA ASN A 404 10.34 -7.10 -5.34
C ASN A 404 11.34 -5.93 -5.20
N SER A 405 12.40 -6.10 -4.42
CA SER A 405 13.44 -5.08 -4.28
C SER A 405 14.15 -4.81 -5.61
N LEU A 406 14.50 -5.85 -6.37
CA LEU A 406 15.14 -5.69 -7.69
C LEU A 406 14.23 -4.95 -8.67
N HIS A 407 12.95 -5.33 -8.73
CA HIS A 407 11.99 -4.71 -9.62
C HIS A 407 11.78 -3.22 -9.30
N ILE A 408 11.48 -2.90 -8.04
CA ILE A 408 11.25 -1.51 -7.61
C ILE A 408 12.52 -0.67 -7.76
N TYR A 409 13.69 -1.25 -7.47
CA TYR A 409 14.97 -0.58 -7.70
C TYR A 409 15.18 -0.24 -9.17
N THR A 410 14.91 -1.17 -10.06
CA THR A 410 14.99 -0.95 -11.52
C THR A 410 14.04 0.17 -11.97
N VAL A 411 12.77 0.15 -11.53
CA VAL A 411 11.79 1.20 -11.83
C VAL A 411 12.30 2.56 -11.36
N PHE A 412 12.81 2.64 -10.13
CA PHE A 412 13.35 3.86 -9.55
C PHE A 412 14.53 4.42 -10.34
N LEU A 413 15.51 3.59 -10.69
CA LEU A 413 16.69 4.03 -11.44
C LEU A 413 16.31 4.52 -12.85
N LYS A 414 15.41 3.79 -13.55
CA LYS A 414 14.91 4.20 -14.87
C LYS A 414 14.16 5.52 -14.81
N PHE A 415 13.32 5.71 -13.79
CA PHE A 415 12.62 6.98 -13.61
C PHE A 415 13.59 8.14 -13.33
N TRP A 416 14.62 7.93 -12.49
CA TRP A 416 15.69 8.92 -12.27
C TRP A 416 16.42 9.26 -13.56
N GLN A 417 16.79 8.24 -14.36
CA GLN A 417 17.44 8.44 -15.65
C GLN A 417 16.61 9.33 -16.58
N ARG A 418 15.29 9.10 -16.60
CA ARG A 418 14.35 9.78 -17.51
C ARG A 418 13.96 11.19 -17.03
N ARG A 419 13.72 11.38 -15.74
CA ARG A 419 13.13 12.62 -15.18
C ARG A 419 14.14 13.60 -14.60
N ASP A 420 15.40 13.22 -14.50
CA ASP A 420 16.49 14.08 -14.02
C ASP A 420 16.17 14.77 -12.68
N PHE A 421 16.35 14.05 -11.57
CA PHE A 421 16.07 14.57 -10.23
C PHE A 421 16.85 15.85 -9.89
N GLY A 422 18.07 15.99 -10.45
CA GLY A 422 18.86 17.19 -10.29
C GLY A 422 18.19 18.42 -10.86
N LYS A 423 17.61 18.32 -12.08
CA LYS A 423 16.85 19.42 -12.69
C LYS A 423 15.55 19.75 -11.93
N ALA A 424 14.85 18.72 -11.43
CA ALA A 424 13.67 18.95 -10.61
C ALA A 424 14.03 19.71 -9.33
N LEU A 425 15.16 19.35 -8.70
CA LEU A 425 15.68 20.09 -7.54
C LEU A 425 16.07 21.53 -7.90
N ASP A 426 16.75 21.77 -9.04
CA ASP A 426 17.07 23.13 -9.50
C ASP A 426 15.81 23.98 -9.71
N GLN A 427 14.76 23.40 -10.30
CA GLN A 427 13.47 24.04 -10.46
C GLN A 427 12.85 24.42 -9.11
N LEU A 428 12.87 23.50 -8.14
CA LEU A 428 12.36 23.75 -6.79
C LEU A 428 13.09 24.90 -6.09
N LEU A 429 14.43 24.94 -6.20
CA LEU A 429 15.25 25.93 -5.52
C LEU A 429 15.22 27.31 -6.18
N SER A 430 14.75 27.38 -7.43
CA SER A 430 14.62 28.63 -8.19
C SER A 430 13.23 29.28 -8.06
N ALA A 431 12.26 28.57 -7.50
CA ALA A 431 10.88 29.03 -7.30
C ALA A 431 10.67 29.69 -5.94
#